data_2795c464897fe6bfb01c3d8bc621f3a0
#
_entry.id   2795c464897fe6bfb01c3d8bc621f3a0
#
_cell.length_a   1.000
_cell.length_b   1.000
_cell.length_c   1.000
_cell.angle_alpha   90.00
_cell.angle_beta   90.00
_cell.angle_gamma   90.00
#
_symmetry.space_group_name_H-M   'P 1'
#
loop_
_entity.id
_entity.type
_entity.pdbx_description
1 polymer ?
#
loop_
_entity_poly.entity_id
_entity_poly.type
_entity_poly.pdbx_seq_one_letter_code
_entity_poly.pdbx_strand_id
1 'polypeptide(L)'
;MINWDLVVDKKSFIEQAQDVLPTIEIDSLTNYGASLLNRDRDGFAKKIVFGGVERGRISSQSIKYAVRQAKYDRDTWYTVAFDRLVASALKAKEPAASDEYIDHAKALTLSLLSSKKDHAFKVTTEDANSVAAAILKHIDPANPIDEKDWEIKKGKKKESDTKASVILEELTEEAKNRKNSSEVAMFGRMSTSEILKTVDGAVAMGHAFTTHEYNGDTDMCTAVDELKAFGFGETTSDDSAGAAGIWDVDLNAGCFYQYCSISTMIYALNMLDGMDFDDKAALKERMSTMAKNISEFIKLYLLTAPVAMQNSKASFPGPSVVYIRAAVRPENHSYENAFAKAVMSNGENDVVELSAKRLKEYIDRDVFFDNQYDKCYWLSDNQYSAPKNAQTDKTLKDVLTELEAYVYGACN
;
A
#
# COMPACT_ATOMS: atom_id res chain seq x y z
N MET A 1 13.31 17.43 18.80
CA MET A 1 12.32 18.32 18.18
C MET A 1 12.94 19.11 17.04
N ILE A 2 12.20 19.29 15.95
CA ILE A 2 12.62 20.12 14.83
C ILE A 2 12.56 21.60 15.22
N ASN A 3 13.64 22.34 15.03
CA ASN A 3 13.61 23.78 15.21
C ASN A 3 13.11 24.47 13.92
N TRP A 4 11.82 24.78 13.88
CA TRP A 4 11.16 25.35 12.71
C TRP A 4 11.64 26.75 12.32
N ASP A 5 12.23 27.50 13.23
CA ASP A 5 12.79 28.82 12.91
C ASP A 5 14.04 28.71 12.03
N LEU A 6 14.72 27.57 12.05
CA LEU A 6 15.87 27.27 11.20
C LEU A 6 15.51 26.56 9.88
N VAL A 7 14.26 26.13 9.72
CA VAL A 7 13.79 25.45 8.50
C VAL A 7 13.34 26.49 7.48
N VAL A 8 14.15 26.77 6.50
CA VAL A 8 13.87 27.75 5.42
C VAL A 8 13.68 27.08 4.06
N ASP A 9 14.09 25.84 3.93
CA ASP A 9 13.97 25.02 2.73
C ASP A 9 14.03 23.52 3.05
N LYS A 10 13.95 22.68 2.05
CA LYS A 10 14.03 21.22 2.19
C LYS A 10 15.36 20.77 2.78
N LYS A 11 16.47 21.43 2.47
CA LYS A 11 17.80 21.08 2.97
C LYS A 11 17.91 21.34 4.45
N SER A 12 17.54 22.52 4.90
CA SER A 12 17.53 22.88 6.33
C SER A 12 16.56 22.01 7.14
N PHE A 13 15.42 21.61 6.53
CA PHE A 13 14.54 20.63 7.15
C PHE A 13 15.25 19.29 7.38
N ILE A 14 15.98 18.77 6.40
CA ILE A 14 16.75 17.51 6.54
C ILE A 14 17.74 17.63 7.68
N GLU A 15 18.49 18.72 7.77
CA GLU A 15 19.49 18.98 8.82
C GLU A 15 18.87 18.99 10.23
N GLN A 16 17.62 19.48 10.37
CA GLN A 16 16.90 19.49 11.64
C GLN A 16 16.21 18.16 11.96
N ALA A 17 15.81 17.41 10.95
CA ALA A 17 14.93 16.24 11.09
C ALA A 17 15.68 14.91 11.23
N GLN A 18 16.87 14.79 10.63
CA GLN A 18 17.62 13.52 10.54
C GLN A 18 17.96 12.90 11.90
N ASP A 19 18.14 13.72 12.94
CA ASP A 19 18.51 13.26 14.28
C ASP A 19 17.31 13.18 15.26
N VAL A 20 16.09 13.36 14.74
CA VAL A 20 14.88 13.36 15.57
C VAL A 20 13.72 12.55 15.02
N LEU A 21 13.61 12.37 13.70
CA LEU A 21 12.54 11.58 13.08
C LEU A 21 12.88 10.09 13.11
N PRO A 22 12.04 9.26 13.75
CA PRO A 22 12.33 7.83 13.89
C PRO A 22 12.01 7.04 12.62
N THR A 23 12.65 5.88 12.48
CA THR A 23 12.12 4.77 11.68
C THR A 23 11.28 3.89 12.62
N ILE A 24 10.07 3.51 12.17
CA ILE A 24 9.19 2.60 12.90
C ILE A 24 9.20 1.26 12.16
N GLU A 25 9.47 0.19 12.88
CA GLU A 25 9.56 -1.15 12.34
C GLU A 25 8.59 -2.08 13.07
N ILE A 26 7.98 -2.99 12.32
CA ILE A 26 6.93 -3.87 12.81
C ILE A 26 7.21 -5.27 12.29
N ASP A 27 7.40 -6.21 13.21
CA ASP A 27 7.41 -7.63 12.95
C ASP A 27 6.14 -8.25 13.54
N SER A 28 5.45 -9.10 12.79
CA SER A 28 4.23 -9.72 13.29
C SER A 28 4.14 -11.19 12.90
N LEU A 29 3.46 -11.94 13.75
CA LEU A 29 3.04 -13.32 13.51
C LEU A 29 1.52 -13.36 13.48
N THR A 30 0.96 -13.86 12.39
CA THR A 30 -0.49 -14.02 12.24
C THR A 30 -0.79 -15.45 11.82
N ASN A 31 -1.63 -16.13 12.58
CA ASN A 31 -2.03 -17.50 12.27
C ASN A 31 -3.36 -17.52 11.53
N TYR A 32 -3.31 -17.75 10.23
CA TYR A 32 -4.52 -17.87 9.40
C TYR A 32 -5.04 -19.28 9.39
N GLY A 33 -6.35 -19.43 9.56
CA GLY A 33 -7.06 -20.68 9.30
C GLY A 33 -7.08 -21.02 7.80
N ALA A 34 -7.83 -22.07 7.46
CA ALA A 34 -7.98 -22.49 6.06
C ALA A 34 -8.43 -21.32 5.16
N SER A 35 -7.56 -20.89 4.27
CA SER A 35 -7.76 -19.68 3.45
C SER A 35 -6.94 -19.73 2.17
N LEU A 36 -7.27 -18.86 1.21
CA LEU A 36 -6.53 -18.68 -0.02
C LEU A 36 -6.24 -17.17 -0.22
N LEU A 37 -5.42 -16.60 0.66
CA LEU A 37 -5.21 -15.16 0.78
C LEU A 37 -4.49 -14.53 -0.42
N ASN A 38 -3.65 -15.30 -1.13
CA ASN A 38 -2.94 -14.82 -2.30
C ASN A 38 -2.68 -15.94 -3.30
N ARG A 39 -3.21 -15.79 -4.51
CA ARG A 39 -3.12 -16.80 -5.59
C ARG A 39 -2.04 -16.46 -6.60
N ASP A 40 -1.48 -17.48 -7.22
CA ASP A 40 -0.67 -17.38 -8.42
C ASP A 40 -1.56 -17.25 -9.69
N ARG A 41 -0.93 -17.36 -10.86
CA ARG A 41 -1.63 -17.25 -12.16
C ARG A 41 -2.58 -18.42 -12.41
N ASP A 42 -2.25 -19.60 -11.88
CA ASP A 42 -2.97 -20.84 -12.12
C ASP A 42 -4.07 -21.06 -11.06
N GLY A 43 -4.17 -20.15 -10.08
CA GLY A 43 -5.20 -20.18 -9.05
C GLY A 43 -4.77 -20.81 -7.72
N PHE A 44 -3.56 -21.37 -7.65
CA PHE A 44 -3.00 -22.00 -6.46
C PHE A 44 -2.48 -20.96 -5.44
N ALA A 45 -2.33 -21.39 -4.18
CA ALA A 45 -1.70 -20.56 -3.16
C ALA A 45 -0.26 -20.19 -3.55
N LYS A 46 0.08 -18.91 -3.45
CA LYS A 46 1.44 -18.46 -3.72
C LYS A 46 2.43 -19.06 -2.75
N LYS A 47 3.58 -19.48 -3.27
CA LYS A 47 4.68 -20.08 -2.52
C LYS A 47 6.00 -19.34 -2.78
N ILE A 48 6.97 -19.58 -1.92
CA ILE A 48 8.37 -19.16 -2.07
C ILE A 48 9.27 -20.19 -1.40
N VAL A 49 10.44 -20.44 -1.96
CA VAL A 49 11.46 -21.23 -1.27
C VAL A 49 12.26 -20.32 -0.36
N PHE A 50 12.26 -20.61 0.94
CA PHE A 50 13.06 -19.90 1.94
C PHE A 50 13.62 -20.89 2.96
N GLY A 51 14.94 -20.81 3.20
CA GLY A 51 15.64 -21.75 4.07
C GLY A 51 15.63 -23.20 3.59
N GLY A 52 15.53 -23.42 2.27
CA GLY A 52 15.60 -24.75 1.65
C GLY A 52 14.27 -25.51 1.55
N VAL A 53 13.15 -24.95 2.05
CA VAL A 53 11.83 -25.55 1.95
C VAL A 53 10.80 -24.57 1.40
N GLU A 54 9.69 -25.10 0.84
CA GLU A 54 8.58 -24.28 0.39
C GLU A 54 7.84 -23.65 1.59
N ARG A 55 7.45 -22.40 1.42
CA ARG A 55 6.64 -21.62 2.36
C ARG A 55 5.43 -21.06 1.65
N GLY A 56 4.29 -21.05 2.30
CA GLY A 56 3.15 -20.27 1.86
C GLY A 56 3.50 -18.78 1.89
N ARG A 57 3.03 -17.99 0.90
CA ARG A 57 3.41 -16.59 0.75
C ARG A 57 2.21 -15.69 0.49
N ILE A 58 2.20 -14.52 1.12
CA ILE A 58 1.32 -13.42 0.77
C ILE A 58 2.20 -12.27 0.26
N SER A 59 1.96 -11.80 -0.97
CA SER A 59 2.78 -10.72 -1.53
C SER A 59 2.55 -9.40 -0.81
N SER A 60 3.61 -8.61 -0.63
CA SER A 60 3.52 -7.26 -0.07
C SER A 60 2.54 -6.36 -0.84
N GLN A 61 2.41 -6.55 -2.15
CA GLN A 61 1.44 -5.84 -2.98
C GLN A 61 0.00 -6.18 -2.60
N SER A 62 -0.29 -7.46 -2.31
CA SER A 62 -1.62 -7.88 -1.87
C SER A 62 -1.97 -7.29 -0.51
N ILE A 63 -0.99 -7.26 0.42
CA ILE A 63 -1.16 -6.65 1.74
C ILE A 63 -1.37 -5.13 1.62
N LYS A 64 -0.50 -4.44 0.87
CA LYS A 64 -0.65 -2.99 0.61
C LYS A 64 -2.00 -2.67 -0.04
N TYR A 65 -2.46 -3.51 -0.96
CA TYR A 65 -3.77 -3.35 -1.58
C TYR A 65 -4.89 -3.46 -0.54
N ALA A 66 -4.88 -4.49 0.32
CA ALA A 66 -5.89 -4.69 1.36
C ALA A 66 -5.94 -3.49 2.33
N VAL A 67 -4.78 -3.02 2.81
CA VAL A 67 -4.67 -1.84 3.69
C VAL A 67 -5.28 -0.60 3.03
N ARG A 68 -4.96 -0.36 1.76
CA ARG A 68 -5.52 0.77 0.99
C ARG A 68 -7.02 0.64 0.78
N GLN A 69 -7.54 -0.58 0.58
CA GLN A 69 -8.99 -0.83 0.44
C GLN A 69 -9.76 -0.60 1.74
N ALA A 70 -9.15 -0.79 2.90
CA ALA A 70 -9.78 -0.58 4.20
C ALA A 70 -10.00 0.91 4.53
N LYS A 71 -9.35 1.83 3.82
CA LYS A 71 -9.55 3.27 3.97
C LYS A 71 -10.73 3.72 3.08
N TYR A 72 -11.78 4.30 3.69
CA TYR A 72 -13.01 4.70 2.98
C TYR A 72 -12.82 5.97 2.13
N ASP A 73 -12.05 6.95 2.60
CA ASP A 73 -11.77 8.18 1.85
C ASP A 73 -10.56 7.96 0.92
N ARG A 74 -10.84 7.86 -0.37
CA ARG A 74 -9.83 7.68 -1.40
C ARG A 74 -9.73 8.89 -2.29
N ASP A 75 -8.54 9.44 -2.32
CA ASP A 75 -8.11 10.44 -3.30
C ASP A 75 -7.11 9.88 -4.32
N THR A 76 -6.65 8.64 -4.12
CA THR A 76 -5.57 8.00 -4.87
C THR A 76 -6.01 6.66 -5.49
N TRP A 77 -5.74 6.48 -6.77
CA TRP A 77 -6.12 5.34 -7.57
C TRP A 77 -4.90 4.69 -8.22
N TYR A 78 -4.82 3.36 -8.21
CA TYR A 78 -3.87 2.60 -9.01
C TYR A 78 -4.59 2.07 -10.24
N THR A 79 -4.36 2.70 -11.40
CA THR A 79 -5.19 2.49 -12.59
C THR A 79 -4.41 2.60 -13.89
N VAL A 80 -4.89 1.94 -14.93
CA VAL A 80 -4.51 2.16 -16.34
C VAL A 80 -5.43 3.18 -17.02
N ALA A 81 -6.55 3.54 -16.37
CA ALA A 81 -7.65 4.30 -16.95
C ALA A 81 -7.71 5.74 -16.40
N PHE A 82 -6.59 6.43 -16.34
CA PHE A 82 -6.51 7.82 -15.88
C PHE A 82 -7.34 8.78 -16.75
N ASP A 83 -7.41 8.49 -18.04
CA ASP A 83 -8.25 9.20 -19.01
C ASP A 83 -9.72 9.26 -18.60
N ARG A 84 -10.25 8.19 -17.99
CA ARG A 84 -11.63 8.16 -17.46
C ARG A 84 -11.82 9.05 -16.25
N LEU A 85 -10.81 9.13 -15.38
CA LEU A 85 -10.84 10.03 -14.23
C LEU A 85 -10.85 11.49 -14.69
N VAL A 86 -10.00 11.84 -15.67
CA VAL A 86 -9.95 13.18 -16.28
C VAL A 86 -11.28 13.49 -16.99
N ALA A 87 -11.86 12.54 -17.72
CA ALA A 87 -13.16 12.70 -18.35
C ALA A 87 -14.28 12.99 -17.33
N SER A 88 -14.26 12.28 -16.20
CA SER A 88 -15.19 12.53 -15.09
C SER A 88 -15.02 13.94 -14.50
N ALA A 89 -13.76 14.36 -14.29
CA ALA A 89 -13.45 15.70 -13.80
C ALA A 89 -13.87 16.81 -14.77
N LEU A 90 -13.71 16.58 -16.09
CA LEU A 90 -14.17 17.49 -17.15
C LEU A 90 -15.69 17.63 -17.15
N LYS A 91 -16.43 16.50 -17.13
CA LYS A 91 -17.92 16.52 -17.10
C LYS A 91 -18.45 17.17 -15.82
N ALA A 92 -17.76 17.05 -14.69
CA ALA A 92 -18.15 17.72 -13.45
C ALA A 92 -17.97 19.26 -13.52
N LYS A 93 -16.94 19.74 -14.24
CA LYS A 93 -16.65 21.17 -14.41
C LYS A 93 -17.45 21.79 -15.56
N GLU A 94 -17.66 21.03 -16.64
CA GLU A 94 -18.37 21.45 -17.85
C GLU A 94 -19.35 20.35 -18.29
N PRO A 95 -20.56 20.30 -17.69
CA PRO A 95 -21.55 19.27 -18.00
C PRO A 95 -22.07 19.32 -19.44
N ALA A 96 -21.98 20.49 -20.10
CA ALA A 96 -22.42 20.69 -21.49
C ALA A 96 -21.39 20.23 -22.53
N ALA A 97 -20.17 19.82 -22.13
CA ALA A 97 -19.16 19.34 -23.05
C ALA A 97 -19.66 18.14 -23.86
N SER A 98 -19.45 18.18 -25.17
CA SER A 98 -19.88 17.10 -26.10
C SER A 98 -19.09 15.81 -25.84
N ASP A 99 -19.68 14.68 -26.23
CA ASP A 99 -18.98 13.39 -26.10
C ASP A 99 -17.73 13.36 -26.99
N GLU A 100 -17.74 14.00 -28.15
CA GLU A 100 -16.58 14.14 -29.02
C GLU A 100 -15.43 14.90 -28.32
N TYR A 101 -15.74 16.03 -27.65
CA TYR A 101 -14.75 16.75 -26.84
C TYR A 101 -14.14 15.87 -25.75
N ILE A 102 -14.97 15.10 -25.05
CA ILE A 102 -14.52 14.19 -24.00
C ILE A 102 -13.63 13.08 -24.56
N ASP A 103 -13.92 12.56 -25.73
CA ASP A 103 -13.09 11.51 -26.34
C ASP A 103 -11.72 12.05 -26.81
N HIS A 104 -11.67 13.27 -27.34
CA HIS A 104 -10.40 13.95 -27.63
C HIS A 104 -9.60 14.19 -26.34
N ALA A 105 -10.25 14.63 -25.27
CA ALA A 105 -9.60 14.85 -23.97
C ALA A 105 -9.02 13.54 -23.36
N LYS A 106 -9.72 12.41 -23.49
CA LYS A 106 -9.18 11.10 -23.12
C LYS A 106 -7.94 10.73 -23.94
N ALA A 107 -8.00 10.89 -25.26
CA ALA A 107 -6.88 10.62 -26.16
C ALA A 107 -5.65 11.47 -25.81
N LEU A 108 -5.85 12.78 -25.58
CA LEU A 108 -4.82 13.71 -25.15
C LEU A 108 -4.22 13.26 -23.79
N THR A 109 -5.06 12.93 -22.80
CA THR A 109 -4.60 12.47 -21.49
C THR A 109 -3.66 11.27 -21.60
N LEU A 110 -4.01 10.28 -22.43
CA LEU A 110 -3.14 9.12 -22.69
C LEU A 110 -1.81 9.53 -23.34
N SER A 111 -1.84 10.52 -24.23
CA SER A 111 -0.65 11.06 -24.90
C SER A 111 0.26 11.82 -23.92
N LEU A 112 -0.32 12.62 -23.00
CA LEU A 112 0.39 13.34 -21.94
C LEU A 112 1.14 12.41 -20.98
N LEU A 113 0.63 11.20 -20.76
CA LEU A 113 1.27 10.23 -19.87
C LEU A 113 2.52 9.58 -20.46
N SER A 114 2.71 9.63 -21.78
CA SER A 114 3.83 8.97 -22.47
C SER A 114 4.02 7.49 -22.13
N SER A 115 3.04 6.87 -21.50
CA SER A 115 3.13 5.49 -21.01
C SER A 115 2.54 4.50 -22.01
N LYS A 116 3.07 3.28 -22.01
CA LYS A 116 2.42 2.16 -22.71
C LYS A 116 1.07 1.88 -22.06
N LYS A 117 0.02 1.66 -22.87
CA LYS A 117 -1.39 1.50 -22.45
C LYS A 117 -1.63 0.44 -21.36
N ASP A 118 -0.64 -0.40 -21.05
CA ASP A 118 -0.79 -1.59 -20.21
C ASP A 118 -0.20 -1.45 -18.80
N HIS A 119 0.32 -0.27 -18.43
CA HIS A 119 0.93 -0.07 -17.11
C HIS A 119 0.03 0.79 -16.22
N ALA A 120 -0.43 0.19 -15.11
CA ALA A 120 -1.13 0.91 -14.06
C ALA A 120 -0.14 1.76 -13.26
N PHE A 121 -0.56 2.97 -12.90
CA PHE A 121 0.19 3.89 -12.05
C PHE A 121 -0.74 4.55 -11.03
N LYS A 122 -0.14 5.14 -10.00
CA LYS A 122 -0.90 5.88 -9.00
C LYS A 122 -1.20 7.28 -9.49
N VAL A 123 -2.47 7.65 -9.45
CA VAL A 123 -2.99 8.99 -9.73
C VAL A 123 -3.89 9.44 -8.61
N THR A 124 -4.00 10.75 -8.42
CA THR A 124 -4.93 11.34 -7.48
C THR A 124 -6.11 11.98 -8.21
N THR A 125 -7.18 12.25 -7.48
CA THR A 125 -8.29 13.06 -7.97
C THR A 125 -7.80 14.48 -8.31
N GLU A 126 -6.82 15.00 -7.57
CA GLU A 126 -6.19 16.29 -7.84
C GLU A 126 -5.41 16.27 -9.17
N ASP A 127 -4.63 15.21 -9.45
CA ASP A 127 -3.95 15.04 -10.75
C ASP A 127 -4.96 15.12 -11.91
N ALA A 128 -6.12 14.45 -11.77
CA ALA A 128 -7.17 14.47 -12.79
C ALA A 128 -7.82 15.85 -12.93
N ASN A 129 -8.05 16.54 -11.82
CA ASN A 129 -8.61 17.90 -11.81
C ASN A 129 -7.68 18.92 -12.44
N SER A 130 -6.36 18.79 -12.24
CA SER A 130 -5.34 19.66 -12.86
C SER A 130 -5.31 19.48 -14.37
N VAL A 131 -5.30 18.22 -14.84
CA VAL A 131 -5.35 17.94 -16.29
C VAL A 131 -6.66 18.45 -16.90
N ALA A 132 -7.79 18.24 -16.26
CA ALA A 132 -9.09 18.73 -16.72
C ALA A 132 -9.14 20.27 -16.78
N ALA A 133 -8.59 20.96 -15.77
CA ALA A 133 -8.53 22.42 -15.74
C ALA A 133 -7.63 22.98 -16.83
N ALA A 134 -6.46 22.38 -17.06
CA ALA A 134 -5.56 22.79 -18.13
C ALA A 134 -6.19 22.59 -19.53
N ILE A 135 -6.91 21.48 -19.75
CA ILE A 135 -7.63 21.26 -21.01
C ILE A 135 -8.70 22.35 -21.21
N LEU A 136 -9.56 22.61 -20.23
CA LEU A 136 -10.63 23.62 -20.32
C LEU A 136 -10.09 25.03 -20.49
N LYS A 137 -8.94 25.33 -19.93
CA LYS A 137 -8.29 26.65 -20.05
C LYS A 137 -7.83 26.93 -21.47
N HIS A 138 -7.33 25.95 -22.20
CA HIS A 138 -6.72 26.12 -23.51
C HIS A 138 -7.62 25.71 -24.68
N ILE A 139 -8.56 24.78 -24.44
CA ILE A 139 -9.46 24.23 -25.47
C ILE A 139 -10.90 24.46 -25.01
N ASP A 140 -11.59 25.43 -25.67
CA ASP A 140 -12.98 25.77 -25.36
C ASP A 140 -13.94 24.69 -25.86
N PRO A 141 -14.73 24.07 -24.98
CA PRO A 141 -15.69 23.03 -25.36
C PRO A 141 -16.84 23.52 -26.27
N ALA A 142 -17.08 24.84 -26.31
CA ALA A 142 -18.14 25.43 -27.12
C ALA A 142 -17.71 25.73 -28.59
N ASN A 143 -16.41 25.68 -28.88
CA ASN A 143 -15.90 25.97 -30.22
C ASN A 143 -15.64 24.70 -31.04
N PRO A 144 -15.73 24.78 -32.40
CA PRO A 144 -15.34 23.65 -33.26
C PRO A 144 -13.92 23.21 -32.96
N ILE A 145 -13.77 21.88 -32.76
CA ILE A 145 -12.49 21.29 -32.38
C ILE A 145 -11.60 21.17 -33.62
N ASP A 146 -10.44 21.83 -33.61
CA ASP A 146 -9.39 21.59 -34.60
C ASP A 146 -8.57 20.36 -34.10
N GLU A 147 -8.59 19.25 -34.82
CA GLU A 147 -7.85 18.03 -34.48
C GLU A 147 -6.36 18.30 -34.18
N LYS A 148 -5.75 19.29 -34.85
CA LYS A 148 -4.35 19.67 -34.62
C LYS A 148 -4.09 20.21 -33.22
N ASP A 149 -5.08 20.79 -32.58
CA ASP A 149 -4.96 21.36 -31.23
C ASP A 149 -4.81 20.27 -30.18
N TRP A 150 -5.22 19.03 -30.48
CA TRP A 150 -5.14 17.88 -29.59
C TRP A 150 -3.86 17.04 -29.77
N GLU A 151 -2.98 17.39 -30.72
CA GLU A 151 -1.75 16.64 -30.99
C GLU A 151 -0.55 17.25 -30.27
N ILE A 152 0.22 16.42 -29.52
CA ILE A 152 1.49 16.82 -28.93
C ILE A 152 2.57 16.73 -30.02
N LYS A 153 3.16 17.86 -30.40
CA LYS A 153 4.29 17.91 -31.34
C LYS A 153 5.62 17.79 -30.59
N LYS A 154 6.34 16.68 -30.82
CA LYS A 154 7.72 16.50 -30.36
C LYS A 154 8.70 17.06 -31.38
N GLY A 155 9.30 18.23 -31.13
CA GLY A 155 10.35 18.82 -32.01
C GLY A 155 10.95 20.11 -31.49
N LYS A 156 12.22 20.38 -31.88
CA LYS A 156 13.04 21.50 -31.41
C LYS A 156 12.73 22.87 -32.02
N LYS A 157 11.61 23.11 -32.68
CA LYS A 157 11.29 24.40 -33.30
C LYS A 157 10.00 24.99 -32.73
N LYS A 158 10.14 26.25 -32.26
CA LYS A 158 9.11 27.15 -31.72
C LYS A 158 8.02 27.62 -32.72
N GLU A 159 7.86 26.99 -33.87
CA GLU A 159 6.85 27.39 -34.85
C GLU A 159 5.69 26.40 -34.87
N SER A 160 4.61 26.81 -34.25
CA SER A 160 3.29 26.18 -34.05
C SER A 160 3.16 25.28 -32.81
N ASP A 161 3.19 25.90 -31.64
CA ASP A 161 2.78 25.20 -30.43
C ASP A 161 1.28 24.87 -30.52
N THR A 162 0.95 23.60 -30.62
CA THR A 162 -0.45 23.14 -30.52
C THR A 162 -0.93 23.38 -29.08
N LYS A 163 -2.25 23.54 -28.89
CA LYS A 163 -2.80 23.71 -27.53
C LYS A 163 -2.40 22.54 -26.61
N ALA A 164 -2.35 21.32 -27.15
CA ALA A 164 -1.87 20.13 -26.43
C ALA A 164 -0.42 20.25 -25.94
N SER A 165 0.47 20.86 -26.75
CA SER A 165 1.87 21.09 -26.34
C SER A 165 1.97 22.14 -25.23
N VAL A 166 1.17 23.19 -25.28
CA VAL A 166 1.08 24.22 -24.22
C VAL A 166 0.55 23.60 -22.91
N ILE A 167 -0.49 22.74 -23.01
CA ILE A 167 -1.02 21.99 -21.86
C ILE A 167 0.07 21.11 -21.24
N LEU A 168 0.86 20.40 -22.04
CA LEU A 168 1.95 19.57 -21.55
C LEU A 168 2.99 20.40 -20.78
N GLU A 169 3.43 21.54 -21.32
CA GLU A 169 4.38 22.42 -20.65
C GLU A 169 3.83 22.95 -19.31
N GLU A 170 2.59 23.43 -19.30
CA GLU A 170 1.92 23.95 -18.10
C GLU A 170 1.83 22.85 -17.01
N LEU A 171 1.36 21.66 -17.36
CA LEU A 171 1.23 20.54 -16.43
C LEU A 171 2.59 20.03 -15.93
N THR A 172 3.63 20.09 -16.78
CA THR A 172 5.00 19.70 -16.38
C THR A 172 5.56 20.67 -15.35
N GLU A 173 5.36 21.97 -15.51
CA GLU A 173 5.78 22.97 -14.52
C GLU A 173 4.94 22.89 -13.24
N GLU A 174 3.64 22.71 -13.36
CA GLU A 174 2.75 22.50 -12.20
C GLU A 174 3.14 21.25 -11.40
N ALA A 175 3.47 20.15 -12.07
CA ALA A 175 3.85 18.90 -11.43
C ALA A 175 5.08 19.04 -10.50
N LYS A 176 6.02 19.93 -10.80
CA LYS A 176 7.19 20.21 -9.96
C LYS A 176 6.80 20.73 -8.58
N ASN A 177 5.75 21.56 -8.52
CA ASN A 177 5.29 22.26 -7.32
C ASN A 177 4.00 21.65 -6.72
N ARG A 178 3.47 20.58 -7.32
CA ARG A 178 2.26 19.93 -6.82
C ARG A 178 2.56 19.18 -5.54
N LYS A 179 1.72 19.38 -4.51
CA LYS A 179 1.77 18.68 -3.24
C LYS A 179 1.39 17.19 -3.43
N ASN A 180 2.06 16.32 -2.70
CA ASN A 180 1.69 14.91 -2.71
C ASN A 180 0.47 14.67 -1.80
N SER A 181 -0.44 13.78 -2.21
CA SER A 181 -1.44 13.24 -1.30
C SER A 181 -0.76 12.40 -0.21
N SER A 182 -1.42 12.25 0.94
CA SER A 182 -0.88 11.44 2.04
C SER A 182 -0.57 10.01 1.61
N GLU A 183 -1.38 9.43 0.72
CA GLU A 183 -1.18 8.07 0.21
C GLU A 183 0.00 7.99 -0.76
N VAL A 184 0.16 8.96 -1.67
CA VAL A 184 1.33 9.04 -2.56
C VAL A 184 2.59 9.26 -1.75
N ALA A 185 2.56 10.16 -0.75
CA ALA A 185 3.68 10.42 0.13
C ALA A 185 4.11 9.17 0.94
N MET A 186 3.16 8.33 1.35
CA MET A 186 3.42 7.11 2.14
C MET A 186 3.90 5.95 1.27
N PHE A 187 3.18 5.62 0.19
CA PHE A 187 3.43 4.42 -0.61
C PHE A 187 4.24 4.66 -1.88
N GLY A 188 4.61 5.90 -2.14
CA GLY A 188 5.34 6.30 -3.34
C GLY A 188 4.52 6.22 -4.64
N ARG A 189 5.09 6.76 -5.69
CA ARG A 189 4.58 6.67 -7.06
C ARG A 189 5.75 6.49 -8.03
N MET A 190 5.72 5.45 -8.83
CA MET A 190 6.63 5.28 -9.95
C MET A 190 5.93 5.79 -11.22
N SER A 191 6.52 6.77 -11.88
CA SER A 191 6.01 7.35 -13.12
C SER A 191 7.13 7.68 -14.07
N THR A 192 6.90 7.44 -15.36
CA THR A 192 7.76 7.91 -16.46
C THR A 192 7.17 9.14 -17.16
N SER A 193 6.03 9.64 -16.68
CA SER A 193 5.33 10.79 -17.24
C SER A 193 5.91 12.11 -16.71
N GLU A 194 5.99 13.12 -17.55
CA GLU A 194 6.44 14.46 -17.19
C GLU A 194 5.42 15.22 -16.31
N ILE A 195 4.12 14.88 -16.46
CA ILE A 195 3.04 15.50 -15.70
C ILE A 195 2.74 14.85 -14.34
N LEU A 196 3.40 13.72 -14.03
CA LEU A 196 3.27 12.98 -12.78
C LEU A 196 4.65 12.68 -12.19
N LYS A 197 5.04 13.39 -11.13
CA LYS A 197 6.35 13.16 -10.54
C LYS A 197 6.46 11.79 -9.86
N THR A 198 7.65 11.19 -9.98
CA THR A 198 8.03 10.01 -9.21
C THR A 198 8.24 10.40 -7.74
N VAL A 199 7.76 9.56 -6.83
CA VAL A 199 7.86 9.75 -5.38
C VAL A 199 8.32 8.45 -4.76
N ASP A 200 9.39 8.48 -4.00
CA ASP A 200 9.89 7.31 -3.27
C ASP A 200 8.94 6.95 -2.12
N GLY A 201 8.70 5.65 -1.94
CA GLY A 201 7.81 5.20 -0.87
C GLY A 201 8.48 5.26 0.50
N ALA A 202 7.77 5.80 1.48
CA ALA A 202 8.20 5.83 2.88
C ALA A 202 7.99 4.48 3.60
N VAL A 203 7.11 3.62 3.07
CA VAL A 203 6.80 2.30 3.63
C VAL A 203 7.47 1.20 2.83
N ALA A 204 8.43 0.50 3.45
CA ALA A 204 8.94 -0.78 2.97
C ALA A 204 8.18 -1.92 3.65
N MET A 205 7.79 -2.93 2.87
CA MET A 205 6.98 -4.06 3.35
C MET A 205 7.47 -5.34 2.70
N GLY A 206 7.82 -6.32 3.52
CA GLY A 206 8.21 -7.66 3.09
C GLY A 206 7.01 -8.48 2.57
N HIS A 207 7.30 -9.55 1.84
CA HIS A 207 6.30 -10.59 1.64
C HIS A 207 6.07 -11.30 2.97
N ALA A 208 4.81 -11.57 3.33
CA ALA A 208 4.55 -12.49 4.42
C ALA A 208 4.79 -13.93 3.94
N PHE A 209 5.36 -14.75 4.81
CA PHE A 209 5.60 -16.16 4.53
C PHE A 209 5.40 -17.02 5.77
N THR A 210 5.03 -18.29 5.57
CA THR A 210 4.80 -19.19 6.70
C THR A 210 6.12 -19.48 7.45
N THR A 211 6.09 -19.44 8.76
CA THR A 211 7.23 -19.75 9.63
C THR A 211 7.62 -21.24 9.55
N HIS A 212 6.69 -22.09 9.13
CA HIS A 212 6.82 -23.53 8.92
C HIS A 212 6.81 -23.88 7.43
N GLU A 213 7.16 -25.10 7.09
CA GLU A 213 7.04 -25.63 5.73
C GLU A 213 5.59 -25.57 5.26
N TYR A 214 5.39 -25.25 3.96
CA TYR A 214 4.07 -25.24 3.35
C TYR A 214 3.51 -26.67 3.26
N ASN A 215 2.35 -26.87 3.88
CA ASN A 215 1.54 -28.06 3.76
C ASN A 215 0.16 -27.63 3.28
N GLY A 216 0.04 -27.40 1.96
CA GLY A 216 -1.23 -27.04 1.35
C GLY A 216 -2.21 -28.20 1.40
N ASP A 217 -3.48 -27.88 1.51
CA ASP A 217 -4.59 -28.81 1.41
C ASP A 217 -5.47 -28.41 0.23
N THR A 218 -6.13 -29.36 -0.38
CA THR A 218 -7.03 -29.14 -1.51
C THR A 218 -8.47 -29.42 -1.06
N ASP A 219 -9.31 -28.39 -1.17
CA ASP A 219 -10.73 -28.47 -0.86
C ASP A 219 -11.51 -28.70 -2.16
N MET A 220 -12.16 -29.84 -2.26
CA MET A 220 -13.04 -30.16 -3.38
C MET A 220 -14.40 -29.48 -3.17
N CYS A 221 -14.70 -28.51 -4.00
CA CYS A 221 -15.96 -27.77 -3.96
C CYS A 221 -16.93 -28.30 -4.99
N THR A 222 -18.21 -28.45 -4.61
CA THR A 222 -19.30 -28.79 -5.50
C THR A 222 -20.40 -27.74 -5.43
N ALA A 223 -20.95 -27.36 -6.57
CA ALA A 223 -22.19 -26.59 -6.63
C ALA A 223 -23.36 -27.52 -6.87
N VAL A 224 -24.45 -27.31 -6.15
CA VAL A 224 -25.72 -28.03 -6.38
C VAL A 224 -26.58 -27.23 -7.34
N ASP A 225 -27.11 -27.87 -8.37
CA ASP A 225 -28.14 -27.28 -9.21
C ASP A 225 -29.49 -27.43 -8.47
N GLU A 226 -29.92 -26.40 -7.81
CA GLU A 226 -31.16 -26.40 -7.02
C GLU A 226 -32.39 -26.65 -7.90
N LEU A 227 -32.42 -26.15 -9.14
CA LEU A 227 -33.55 -26.36 -10.02
C LEU A 227 -33.68 -27.85 -10.43
N LYS A 228 -32.55 -28.51 -10.70
CA LYS A 228 -32.54 -29.97 -10.92
C LYS A 228 -32.92 -30.76 -9.67
N ALA A 229 -32.40 -30.33 -8.52
CA ALA A 229 -32.71 -30.96 -7.23
C ALA A 229 -34.20 -30.87 -6.85
N PHE A 230 -34.89 -29.79 -7.28
CA PHE A 230 -36.33 -29.60 -7.12
C PHE A 230 -37.18 -30.11 -8.30
N GLY A 231 -36.59 -30.84 -9.26
CA GLY A 231 -37.32 -31.46 -10.37
C GLY A 231 -37.69 -30.53 -11.51
N PHE A 232 -37.06 -29.36 -11.61
CA PHE A 232 -37.18 -28.47 -12.75
C PHE A 232 -36.07 -28.77 -13.76
N GLY A 233 -36.33 -29.59 -14.76
CA GLY A 233 -35.40 -29.89 -15.84
C GLY A 233 -35.70 -31.26 -16.47
N GLU A 234 -35.28 -31.45 -17.75
CA GLU A 234 -35.35 -32.76 -18.40
C GLU A 234 -34.30 -33.70 -17.79
N THR A 235 -34.74 -34.78 -17.18
CA THR A 235 -33.89 -35.86 -16.69
C THR A 235 -33.31 -36.63 -17.89
N THR A 236 -32.07 -36.33 -18.28
CA THR A 236 -31.31 -37.22 -19.15
C THR A 236 -30.61 -38.27 -18.32
N SER A 237 -30.59 -39.50 -18.80
CA SER A 237 -30.14 -40.70 -18.08
C SER A 237 -28.65 -40.76 -17.71
N ASP A 238 -27.92 -39.66 -17.88
CA ASP A 238 -26.46 -39.54 -17.60
C ASP A 238 -26.16 -38.57 -16.47
N ASP A 239 -27.13 -38.34 -15.59
CA ASP A 239 -27.03 -37.38 -14.53
C ASP A 239 -26.20 -37.91 -13.36
N SER A 240 -24.98 -37.37 -13.24
CA SER A 240 -24.35 -37.15 -11.95
C SER A 240 -25.27 -36.26 -11.10
N ALA A 241 -26.05 -36.88 -10.23
CA ALA A 241 -27.23 -36.31 -9.57
C ALA A 241 -26.95 -34.91 -8.98
N GLY A 242 -27.45 -33.87 -9.62
CA GLY A 242 -27.58 -32.53 -9.05
C GLY A 242 -26.34 -31.66 -8.96
N ALA A 243 -25.17 -32.08 -9.45
CA ALA A 243 -23.99 -31.22 -9.42
C ALA A 243 -24.00 -30.21 -10.59
N ALA A 244 -23.94 -28.92 -10.30
CA ALA A 244 -23.79 -27.85 -11.27
C ALA A 244 -22.32 -27.56 -11.65
N GLY A 245 -21.38 -28.09 -10.87
CA GLY A 245 -19.94 -27.99 -11.10
C GLY A 245 -19.14 -28.61 -9.97
N ILE A 246 -17.95 -29.08 -10.30
CA ILE A 246 -16.96 -29.61 -9.34
C ILE A 246 -15.65 -28.92 -9.64
N TRP A 247 -14.98 -28.37 -8.65
CA TRP A 247 -13.66 -27.76 -8.78
C TRP A 247 -12.87 -27.87 -7.49
N ASP A 248 -11.55 -27.86 -7.61
CA ASP A 248 -10.64 -27.89 -6.51
C ASP A 248 -10.17 -26.48 -6.12
N VAL A 249 -10.05 -26.22 -4.82
CA VAL A 249 -9.53 -24.98 -4.26
C VAL A 249 -8.34 -25.31 -3.37
N ASP A 250 -7.18 -24.77 -3.71
CA ASP A 250 -5.99 -24.89 -2.87
C ASP A 250 -6.11 -24.01 -1.63
N LEU A 251 -5.81 -24.55 -0.46
CA LEU A 251 -5.88 -23.86 0.81
C LEU A 251 -4.51 -23.73 1.45
N ASN A 252 -4.30 -22.61 2.13
CA ASN A 252 -3.08 -22.34 2.88
C ASN A 252 -3.45 -21.84 4.28
N ALA A 253 -3.25 -22.68 5.26
CA ALA A 253 -3.37 -22.33 6.68
C ALA A 253 -1.99 -22.26 7.31
N GLY A 254 -1.81 -21.45 8.34
CA GLY A 254 -0.59 -21.44 9.12
C GLY A 254 -0.17 -20.09 9.67
N CYS A 255 0.93 -20.11 10.40
CA CYS A 255 1.54 -18.93 11.01
C CYS A 255 2.44 -18.21 10.01
N PHE A 256 2.06 -16.98 9.67
CA PHE A 256 2.81 -16.11 8.75
C PHE A 256 3.62 -15.08 9.54
N TYR A 257 4.91 -15.00 9.24
CA TYR A 257 5.74 -13.86 9.61
C TYR A 257 5.60 -12.76 8.58
N GLN A 258 5.52 -11.53 9.05
CA GLN A 258 5.38 -10.34 8.23
C GLN A 258 6.19 -9.20 8.81
N TYR A 259 6.85 -8.43 7.93
CA TYR A 259 7.66 -7.26 8.29
C TYR A 259 7.24 -6.03 7.52
N CYS A 260 7.26 -4.88 8.22
CA CYS A 260 7.03 -3.57 7.63
C CYS A 260 7.92 -2.54 8.34
N SER A 261 8.47 -1.59 7.58
CA SER A 261 9.13 -0.41 8.13
C SER A 261 8.55 0.87 7.55
N ILE A 262 8.54 1.94 8.34
CA ILE A 262 8.07 3.28 8.00
C ILE A 262 9.20 4.25 8.27
N SER A 263 9.80 4.80 7.22
CA SER A 263 10.72 5.93 7.34
C SER A 263 9.92 7.21 7.51
N THR A 264 9.84 7.71 8.74
CA THR A 264 9.11 8.96 8.99
C THR A 264 9.81 10.15 8.34
N MET A 265 11.13 10.06 8.13
CA MET A 265 11.93 11.05 7.40
C MET A 265 11.52 11.14 5.91
N ILE A 266 11.46 10.00 5.20
CA ILE A 266 11.02 9.99 3.80
C ILE A 266 9.57 10.43 3.70
N TYR A 267 8.73 10.00 4.64
CA TYR A 267 7.32 10.42 4.65
C TYR A 267 7.17 11.93 4.85
N ALA A 268 7.92 12.52 5.80
CA ALA A 268 7.93 13.95 6.03
C ALA A 268 8.39 14.73 4.78
N LEU A 269 9.49 14.32 4.15
CA LEU A 269 9.99 14.94 2.94
C LEU A 269 8.97 14.90 1.79
N ASN A 270 8.26 13.79 1.64
CA ASN A 270 7.21 13.65 0.65
C ASN A 270 5.97 14.49 0.99
N MET A 271 5.63 14.62 2.27
CA MET A 271 4.50 15.45 2.74
C MET A 271 4.78 16.95 2.58
N LEU A 272 6.03 17.37 2.73
CA LEU A 272 6.44 18.78 2.59
C LEU A 272 6.75 19.17 1.14
N ASP A 273 6.81 18.20 0.23
CA ASP A 273 7.11 18.48 -1.17
C ASP A 273 6.01 19.32 -1.81
N GLY A 274 6.41 20.41 -2.51
CA GLY A 274 5.50 21.42 -3.04
C GLY A 274 4.88 22.38 -2.01
N MET A 275 5.37 22.36 -0.75
CA MET A 275 4.93 23.31 0.27
C MET A 275 5.79 24.58 0.24
N ASP A 276 5.18 25.68 0.67
CA ASP A 276 5.89 26.93 0.95
C ASP A 276 6.56 26.83 2.32
N PHE A 277 7.88 26.96 2.34
CA PHE A 277 8.66 26.86 3.57
C PHE A 277 8.59 28.13 4.44
N ASP A 278 8.02 29.21 3.97
CA ASP A 278 7.74 30.40 4.78
C ASP A 278 6.47 30.23 5.62
N ASP A 279 5.51 29.40 5.18
CA ASP A 279 4.30 29.10 5.94
C ASP A 279 4.54 27.98 6.99
N LYS A 280 5.17 28.35 8.10
CA LYS A 280 5.47 27.42 9.19
C LYS A 280 4.23 26.76 9.81
N ALA A 281 3.09 27.45 9.80
CA ALA A 281 1.85 26.91 10.34
C ALA A 281 1.35 25.73 9.46
N ALA A 282 1.32 25.91 8.14
CA ALA A 282 0.94 24.84 7.22
C ALA A 282 1.92 23.66 7.25
N LEU A 283 3.23 23.90 7.39
CA LEU A 283 4.22 22.83 7.55
C LEU A 283 3.96 22.00 8.81
N LYS A 284 3.74 22.64 9.97
CA LYS A 284 3.44 21.97 11.24
C LYS A 284 2.13 21.17 11.17
N GLU A 285 1.08 21.74 10.58
CA GLU A 285 -0.20 21.03 10.36
C GLU A 285 0.00 19.78 9.51
N ARG A 286 0.81 19.89 8.47
CA ARG A 286 1.14 18.76 7.60
C ARG A 286 1.88 17.65 8.35
N MET A 287 2.79 18.00 9.25
CA MET A 287 3.48 17.02 10.11
C MET A 287 2.55 16.38 11.15
N SER A 288 1.62 17.15 11.72
CA SER A 288 0.57 16.58 12.58
C SER A 288 -0.28 15.56 11.83
N THR A 289 -0.67 15.87 10.60
CA THR A 289 -1.40 14.95 9.72
C THR A 289 -0.57 13.68 9.43
N MET A 290 0.73 13.82 9.21
CA MET A 290 1.64 12.70 9.01
C MET A 290 1.63 11.75 10.21
N ALA A 291 1.75 12.25 11.44
CA ALA A 291 1.75 11.42 12.66
C ALA A 291 0.46 10.61 12.80
N LYS A 292 -0.70 11.23 12.56
CA LYS A 292 -2.01 10.56 12.54
C LYS A 292 -2.10 9.48 11.48
N ASN A 293 -1.64 9.77 10.27
CA ASN A 293 -1.66 8.81 9.16
C ASN A 293 -0.75 7.60 9.44
N ILE A 294 0.36 7.76 10.14
CA ILE A 294 1.24 6.66 10.56
C ILE A 294 0.49 5.75 11.54
N SER A 295 -0.14 6.33 12.55
CA SER A 295 -0.94 5.59 13.53
C SER A 295 -2.08 4.81 12.87
N GLU A 296 -2.84 5.45 11.98
CA GLU A 296 -3.89 4.80 11.20
C GLU A 296 -3.35 3.67 10.31
N PHE A 297 -2.25 3.91 9.59
CA PHE A 297 -1.62 2.90 8.76
C PHE A 297 -1.20 1.67 9.55
N ILE A 298 -0.54 1.84 10.70
CA ILE A 298 -0.11 0.72 11.57
C ILE A 298 -1.33 -0.09 11.99
N LYS A 299 -2.40 0.57 12.41
CA LYS A 299 -3.67 -0.10 12.76
C LYS A 299 -4.21 -0.93 11.60
N LEU A 300 -4.32 -0.32 10.42
CA LEU A 300 -4.85 -1.01 9.23
C LEU A 300 -3.94 -2.16 8.79
N TYR A 301 -2.63 -1.96 8.85
CA TYR A 301 -1.64 -2.98 8.50
C TYR A 301 -1.77 -4.24 9.37
N LEU A 302 -2.00 -4.07 10.67
CA LEU A 302 -2.10 -5.16 11.63
C LEU A 302 -3.47 -5.86 11.61
N LEU A 303 -4.55 -5.12 11.31
CA LEU A 303 -5.91 -5.63 11.46
C LEU A 303 -6.62 -5.95 10.13
N THR A 304 -5.95 -5.75 8.98
CA THR A 304 -6.57 -5.98 7.66
C THR A 304 -5.91 -7.18 6.98
N ALA A 305 -6.71 -8.21 6.69
CA ALA A 305 -6.29 -9.34 5.89
C ALA A 305 -6.59 -9.13 4.39
N PRO A 306 -5.83 -9.72 3.46
CA PRO A 306 -6.19 -9.78 2.06
C PRO A 306 -7.58 -10.40 1.85
N VAL A 307 -8.37 -9.83 0.92
CA VAL A 307 -9.80 -10.16 0.75
C VAL A 307 -10.11 -11.34 -0.20
N ALA A 308 -9.11 -12.16 -0.55
CA ALA A 308 -9.34 -13.29 -1.45
C ALA A 308 -10.18 -14.38 -0.76
N MET A 309 -11.32 -14.72 -1.36
CA MET A 309 -12.26 -15.76 -0.89
C MET A 309 -12.76 -15.59 0.57
N GLN A 310 -12.71 -14.40 1.13
CA GLN A 310 -13.06 -14.18 2.55
C GLN A 310 -14.56 -14.41 2.83
N ASN A 311 -15.43 -14.20 1.85
CA ASN A 311 -16.87 -14.49 2.02
C ASN A 311 -17.15 -15.98 2.26
N SER A 312 -16.32 -16.87 1.74
CA SER A 312 -16.47 -18.33 1.91
C SER A 312 -15.59 -18.93 2.99
N LYS A 313 -14.44 -18.29 3.29
CA LYS A 313 -13.46 -18.83 4.26
C LYS A 313 -13.44 -18.06 5.58
N ALA A 314 -13.81 -16.78 5.59
CA ALA A 314 -13.94 -15.91 6.78
C ALA A 314 -12.72 -15.91 7.70
N SER A 315 -11.51 -16.05 7.15
CA SER A 315 -10.27 -16.06 7.91
C SER A 315 -9.79 -14.64 8.18
N PHE A 316 -10.24 -14.06 9.30
CA PHE A 316 -9.89 -12.71 9.77
C PHE A 316 -9.23 -12.75 11.16
N PRO A 317 -8.15 -13.52 11.37
CA PRO A 317 -7.46 -13.52 12.64
C PRO A 317 -6.77 -12.17 12.84
N GLY A 318 -6.76 -11.69 14.08
CA GLY A 318 -5.78 -10.68 14.49
C GLY A 318 -4.38 -11.27 14.54
N PRO A 319 -3.32 -10.45 14.64
CA PRO A 319 -1.98 -10.95 14.85
C PRO A 319 -1.88 -11.63 16.24
N SER A 320 -1.21 -12.79 16.30
CA SER A 320 -0.93 -13.50 17.56
C SER A 320 0.20 -12.83 18.33
N VAL A 321 1.16 -12.24 17.59
CA VAL A 321 2.29 -11.50 18.16
C VAL A 321 2.59 -10.29 17.26
N VAL A 322 2.85 -9.16 17.89
CA VAL A 322 3.35 -7.95 17.23
C VAL A 322 4.52 -7.39 18.02
N TYR A 323 5.65 -7.21 17.37
CA TYR A 323 6.81 -6.51 17.89
C TYR A 323 6.98 -5.21 17.15
N ILE A 324 6.77 -4.08 17.85
CA ILE A 324 6.92 -2.75 17.29
C ILE A 324 8.08 -2.07 17.95
N ARG A 325 8.95 -1.47 17.15
CA ARG A 325 10.08 -0.70 17.64
C ARG A 325 10.22 0.61 16.84
N ALA A 326 10.69 1.64 17.51
CA ALA A 326 10.99 2.92 16.89
C ALA A 326 12.33 3.46 17.41
N ALA A 327 13.16 3.93 16.51
CA ALA A 327 14.43 4.57 16.82
C ALA A 327 14.81 5.56 15.72
N VAL A 328 15.57 6.58 16.10
CA VAL A 328 16.17 7.52 15.14
C VAL A 328 17.38 6.85 14.51
N ARG A 329 17.17 6.22 13.36
CA ARG A 329 18.24 5.58 12.58
C ARG A 329 17.82 5.39 11.12
N PRO A 330 18.75 5.38 10.16
CA PRO A 330 18.46 5.20 8.74
C PRO A 330 18.28 3.73 8.32
N GLU A 331 18.83 2.77 9.08
CA GLU A 331 18.84 1.36 8.72
C GLU A 331 17.47 0.71 9.05
N ASN A 332 17.03 -0.16 8.14
CA ASN A 332 15.92 -1.07 8.35
C ASN A 332 16.45 -2.46 8.71
N HIS A 333 15.80 -3.14 9.64
CA HIS A 333 16.20 -4.48 10.06
C HIS A 333 15.00 -5.39 10.27
N SER A 334 14.85 -6.42 9.43
CA SER A 334 13.84 -7.46 9.61
C SER A 334 14.41 -8.68 10.34
N TYR A 335 13.58 -9.33 11.13
CA TYR A 335 13.93 -10.59 11.79
C TYR A 335 13.51 -11.83 10.99
N GLU A 336 13.37 -11.72 9.66
CA GLU A 336 12.99 -12.85 8.79
C GLU A 336 13.92 -14.05 8.93
N ASN A 337 15.22 -13.82 9.17
CA ASN A 337 16.22 -14.87 9.37
C ASN A 337 15.97 -15.73 10.61
N ALA A 338 15.17 -15.29 11.56
CA ALA A 338 14.68 -16.14 12.65
C ALA A 338 13.98 -17.40 12.12
N PHE A 339 13.39 -17.31 10.92
CA PHE A 339 12.60 -18.34 10.27
C PHE A 339 13.33 -18.98 9.07
N ALA A 340 14.62 -18.71 8.85
CA ALA A 340 15.40 -19.36 7.79
C ALA A 340 15.31 -20.90 7.89
N LYS A 341 15.42 -21.45 9.12
CA LYS A 341 15.03 -22.83 9.38
C LYS A 341 13.54 -22.90 9.69
N ALA A 342 12.79 -23.74 8.99
CA ALA A 342 11.39 -23.93 9.23
C ALA A 342 11.08 -24.31 10.69
N VAL A 343 10.00 -23.76 11.25
CA VAL A 343 9.46 -24.20 12.54
C VAL A 343 8.75 -25.53 12.33
N MET A 344 8.99 -26.48 13.21
CA MET A 344 8.35 -27.78 13.20
C MET A 344 7.61 -27.97 14.53
N SER A 345 6.33 -28.29 14.49
CA SER A 345 5.60 -28.68 15.69
C SER A 345 6.25 -29.91 16.32
N ASN A 346 6.34 -29.94 17.63
CA ASN A 346 6.89 -31.05 18.39
C ASN A 346 5.81 -31.91 19.04
N GLY A 347 4.53 -31.64 18.75
CA GLY A 347 3.37 -32.36 19.34
C GLY A 347 2.94 -31.84 20.72
N GLU A 348 3.78 -31.04 21.39
CA GLU A 348 3.47 -30.41 22.68
C GLU A 348 3.10 -28.92 22.51
N ASN A 349 3.85 -28.21 21.66
CA ASN A 349 3.66 -26.81 21.40
C ASN A 349 3.19 -26.61 19.96
N ASP A 350 2.30 -25.64 19.76
CA ASP A 350 1.82 -25.28 18.45
C ASP A 350 2.85 -24.44 17.66
N VAL A 351 2.60 -24.26 16.37
CA VAL A 351 3.51 -23.53 15.48
C VAL A 351 3.62 -22.06 15.86
N VAL A 352 2.56 -21.46 16.41
CA VAL A 352 2.55 -20.04 16.80
C VAL A 352 3.44 -19.82 18.01
N GLU A 353 3.30 -20.66 19.04
CA GLU A 353 4.12 -20.61 20.26
C GLU A 353 5.61 -20.78 19.91
N LEU A 354 5.94 -21.80 19.12
CA LEU A 354 7.32 -22.06 18.69
C LEU A 354 7.86 -20.92 17.83
N SER A 355 7.03 -20.29 17.00
CA SER A 355 7.42 -19.12 16.19
C SER A 355 7.66 -17.89 17.06
N ALA A 356 6.79 -17.62 18.03
CA ALA A 356 6.94 -16.52 18.97
C ALA A 356 8.22 -16.67 19.81
N LYS A 357 8.47 -17.88 20.34
CA LYS A 357 9.69 -18.20 21.07
C LYS A 357 10.94 -17.96 20.21
N ARG A 358 10.94 -18.44 18.96
CA ARG A 358 12.07 -18.29 18.05
C ARG A 358 12.32 -16.84 17.68
N LEU A 359 11.27 -16.06 17.39
CA LEU A 359 11.38 -14.64 17.13
C LEU A 359 12.00 -13.90 18.33
N LYS A 360 11.48 -14.14 19.53
CA LYS A 360 12.02 -13.59 20.77
C LYS A 360 13.49 -13.92 20.98
N GLU A 361 13.85 -15.20 20.85
CA GLU A 361 15.25 -15.64 21.02
C GLU A 361 16.19 -15.01 20.00
N TYR A 362 15.71 -14.78 18.79
CA TYR A 362 16.49 -14.13 17.73
C TYR A 362 16.69 -12.65 18.04
N ILE A 363 15.63 -11.96 18.48
CA ILE A 363 15.69 -10.57 18.95
C ILE A 363 16.67 -10.41 20.12
N ASP A 364 16.55 -11.27 21.14
CA ASP A 364 17.41 -11.21 22.33
C ASP A 364 18.90 -11.46 22.05
N ARG A 365 19.23 -12.08 20.91
CA ARG A 365 20.60 -12.40 20.47
C ARG A 365 21.10 -11.45 19.39
N ASP A 366 20.33 -10.46 18.99
CA ASP A 366 20.74 -9.53 17.94
C ASP A 366 22.02 -8.80 18.35
N VAL A 367 23.08 -9.06 17.60
CA VAL A 367 24.41 -8.50 17.83
C VAL A 367 24.77 -7.37 16.86
N PHE A 368 23.90 -7.09 15.89
CA PHE A 368 24.17 -6.12 14.84
C PHE A 368 23.60 -4.74 15.17
N PHE A 369 22.52 -4.69 15.95
CA PHE A 369 21.76 -3.45 16.19
C PHE A 369 21.69 -3.04 17.68
N ASP A 370 22.46 -3.66 18.56
CA ASP A 370 22.58 -3.39 20.00
C ASP A 370 21.24 -3.31 20.78
N ASN A 371 20.12 -3.62 20.14
CA ASN A 371 18.75 -3.55 20.66
C ASN A 371 18.42 -2.21 21.34
N GLN A 372 19.05 -1.11 20.91
CA GLN A 372 18.79 0.23 21.41
C GLN A 372 17.67 0.89 20.61
N TYR A 373 16.47 0.87 21.17
CA TYR A 373 15.29 1.50 20.62
C TYR A 373 14.72 2.52 21.60
N ASP A 374 14.26 3.67 21.09
CA ASP A 374 13.60 4.70 21.93
C ASP A 374 12.24 4.22 22.42
N LYS A 375 11.56 3.44 21.59
CA LYS A 375 10.29 2.77 21.89
C LYS A 375 10.33 1.33 21.42
N CYS A 376 9.86 0.42 22.27
CA CYS A 376 9.83 -1.00 21.95
C CYS A 376 8.64 -1.67 22.64
N TYR A 377 7.77 -2.33 21.87
CA TYR A 377 6.53 -2.93 22.38
C TYR A 377 6.38 -4.36 21.86
N TRP A 378 5.90 -5.23 22.75
CA TRP A 378 5.51 -6.58 22.42
C TRP A 378 4.04 -6.79 22.78
N LEU A 379 3.22 -6.95 21.78
CA LEU A 379 1.79 -7.23 21.93
C LEU A 379 1.56 -8.70 21.61
N SER A 380 1.03 -9.43 22.56
CA SER A 380 0.62 -10.84 22.38
C SER A 380 -0.44 -11.18 23.39
N ASP A 381 -1.11 -12.30 23.22
CA ASP A 381 -1.80 -12.90 24.35
C ASP A 381 -0.77 -13.32 25.42
N ASN A 382 -1.18 -13.36 26.68
CA ASN A 382 -0.29 -13.45 27.84
C ASN A 382 0.58 -14.72 27.93
N GLN A 383 0.43 -15.64 27.01
CA GLN A 383 1.18 -16.91 27.02
C GLN A 383 2.55 -16.83 26.34
N TYR A 384 2.80 -15.79 25.51
CA TYR A 384 4.06 -15.69 24.76
C TYR A 384 5.04 -14.74 25.46
N SER A 385 6.22 -15.27 25.83
CA SER A 385 7.27 -14.48 26.45
C SER A 385 7.79 -13.38 25.53
N ALA A 386 7.99 -12.18 26.06
CA ALA A 386 8.50 -11.02 25.34
C ALA A 386 10.04 -10.96 25.32
N PRO A 387 10.65 -10.24 24.36
CA PRO A 387 12.03 -9.81 24.41
C PRO A 387 12.31 -8.92 25.64
N LYS A 388 13.55 -8.95 26.12
CA LYS A 388 13.94 -8.26 27.36
C LYS A 388 13.74 -6.75 27.37
N ASN A 389 13.83 -6.12 26.18
CA ASN A 389 13.74 -4.68 25.99
C ASN A 389 12.34 -4.16 25.67
N ALA A 390 11.34 -5.05 25.54
CA ALA A 390 10.01 -4.67 25.10
C ALA A 390 9.04 -4.44 26.26
N GLN A 391 8.21 -3.42 26.14
CA GLN A 391 7.06 -3.17 27.01
C GLN A 391 5.93 -4.13 26.64
N THR A 392 5.26 -4.72 27.65
CA THR A 392 4.24 -5.75 27.47
C THR A 392 2.88 -5.42 28.08
N ASP A 393 2.79 -4.31 28.77
CA ASP A 393 1.61 -3.86 29.54
C ASP A 393 0.65 -2.96 28.75
N LYS A 394 0.90 -2.81 27.44
CA LYS A 394 0.17 -1.90 26.57
C LYS A 394 -0.81 -2.64 25.67
N THR A 395 -1.93 -1.99 25.37
CA THR A 395 -2.82 -2.39 24.27
C THR A 395 -2.35 -1.79 22.94
N LEU A 396 -2.82 -2.32 21.82
CA LEU A 396 -2.54 -1.74 20.50
C LEU A 396 -2.93 -0.24 20.46
N LYS A 397 -4.06 0.11 21.06
CA LYS A 397 -4.52 1.51 21.13
C LYS A 397 -3.52 2.40 21.88
N ASP A 398 -2.98 1.92 23.01
CA ASP A 398 -2.01 2.67 23.79
C ASP A 398 -0.72 2.87 22.99
N VAL A 399 -0.22 1.81 22.34
CA VAL A 399 0.97 1.85 21.48
C VAL A 399 0.79 2.84 20.33
N LEU A 400 -0.35 2.80 19.65
CA LEU A 400 -0.63 3.73 18.55
C LEU A 400 -0.66 5.19 19.03
N THR A 401 -1.26 5.44 20.19
CA THR A 401 -1.30 6.79 20.80
C THR A 401 0.10 7.26 21.18
N GLU A 402 0.92 6.40 21.78
CA GLU A 402 2.30 6.72 22.15
C GLU A 402 3.21 6.95 20.93
N LEU A 403 3.07 6.17 19.87
CA LEU A 403 3.82 6.35 18.63
C LEU A 403 3.40 7.63 17.89
N GLU A 404 2.10 7.93 17.83
CA GLU A 404 1.60 9.19 17.27
C GLU A 404 2.19 10.38 18.04
N ALA A 405 2.13 10.35 19.38
CA ALA A 405 2.70 11.39 20.24
C ALA A 405 4.23 11.50 20.08
N TYR A 406 4.93 10.38 19.91
CA TYR A 406 6.38 10.35 19.71
C TYR A 406 6.79 11.01 18.40
N VAL A 407 6.13 10.62 17.28
CA VAL A 407 6.37 11.25 15.97
C VAL A 407 5.97 12.71 15.97
N TYR A 408 4.80 13.04 16.55
CA TYR A 408 4.33 14.42 16.67
C TYR A 408 5.28 15.29 17.51
N GLY A 409 5.78 14.76 18.64
CA GLY A 409 6.74 15.45 19.48
C GLY A 409 8.10 15.67 18.80
N ALA A 410 8.52 14.79 17.91
CA ALA A 410 9.70 15.00 17.09
C ALA A 410 9.50 16.14 16.08
N CYS A 411 8.26 16.31 15.57
CA CYS A 411 7.91 17.33 14.59
C CYS A 411 7.64 18.72 15.18
N ASN A 412 7.26 18.82 16.44
CA ASN A 412 6.90 20.08 17.13
C ASN A 412 7.86 20.43 18.24
#